data_1a2f8815da2e6f206a3802a3788979ee
#
_entry.id   1a2f8815da2e6f206a3802a3788979ee
#
_cell.length_a   1.000
_cell.length_b   1.000
_cell.length_c   1.000
_cell.angle_alpha   90.00
_cell.angle_beta   90.00
_cell.angle_gamma   90.00
#
_symmetry.space_group_name_H-M   'P 1'
#
loop_
_entity.id
_entity.type
_entity.pdbx_description
1 polymer ?
#
loop_
_entity_poly.entity_id
_entity_poly.type
_entity_poly.pdbx_seq_one_letter_code
_entity_poly.pdbx_strand_id
1 'polypeptide(L)'
;MGRDAEPTACVIDSQSVKADAVVGADSRGFDGGKNINGRKRHVVVDTLGLLLGVMVTAADVGDRTAAQVLLHQVADAHHRLALVWADGGYTGSLVEHCLAAFALVLAIVKRSDDHKGFVVLPKRWIVERLFAHLMRSRRLARDFERRTNSAEAMIYWSMTLLMTRRLARSPRGRA
;
A
#
# COMPACT_ATOMS: atom_id res chain seq x y z
N MET A 1 -18.97 21.44 -4.80
CA MET A 1 -18.44 21.10 -3.47
C MET A 1 -17.06 20.49 -3.64
N GLY A 2 -16.02 21.10 -3.09
CA GLY A 2 -14.67 20.56 -3.07
C GLY A 2 -14.59 19.36 -2.13
N ARG A 3 -13.69 18.44 -2.42
CA ARG A 3 -13.36 17.33 -1.53
C ARG A 3 -12.53 17.84 -0.36
N ASP A 4 -12.75 17.31 0.83
CA ASP A 4 -11.92 17.62 1.99
C ASP A 4 -10.47 17.15 1.73
N ALA A 5 -9.49 17.91 2.21
CA ALA A 5 -8.08 17.57 2.07
C ALA A 5 -7.69 16.36 2.94
N GLU A 6 -8.33 16.21 4.12
CA GLU A 6 -8.09 15.10 5.02
C GLU A 6 -8.83 13.83 4.56
N PRO A 7 -8.14 12.69 4.42
CA PRO A 7 -8.77 11.44 4.06
C PRO A 7 -9.58 10.87 5.23
N THR A 8 -10.79 10.38 4.93
CA THR A 8 -11.64 9.64 5.89
C THR A 8 -11.62 8.14 5.65
N ALA A 9 -11.12 7.71 4.51
CA ALA A 9 -11.01 6.30 4.13
C ALA A 9 -9.77 6.03 3.28
N CYS A 10 -9.18 4.85 3.43
CA CYS A 10 -7.99 4.42 2.72
C CYS A 10 -8.07 2.93 2.33
N VAL A 11 -7.07 2.49 1.57
CA VAL A 11 -6.87 1.09 1.18
C VAL A 11 -5.47 0.69 1.61
N ILE A 12 -5.33 -0.47 2.22
CA ILE A 12 -4.03 -1.10 2.51
C ILE A 12 -3.82 -2.34 1.64
N ASP A 13 -2.61 -2.54 1.15
CA ASP A 13 -2.19 -3.76 0.45
C ASP A 13 -0.67 -3.88 0.46
N SER A 14 -0.14 -5.03 -0.01
CA SER A 14 1.28 -5.31 -0.08
C SER A 14 1.71 -5.86 -1.45
N GLN A 15 2.93 -5.49 -1.85
CA GLN A 15 3.59 -6.01 -3.04
C GLN A 15 4.95 -6.59 -2.70
N SER A 16 5.19 -7.87 -3.03
CA SER A 16 6.52 -8.47 -2.96
C SER A 16 7.29 -8.16 -4.24
N VAL A 17 8.55 -7.74 -4.09
CA VAL A 17 9.47 -7.44 -5.21
C VAL A 17 10.79 -8.15 -5.00
N LYS A 18 11.38 -8.63 -6.10
CA LYS A 18 12.70 -9.27 -6.07
C LYS A 18 13.74 -8.25 -5.59
N ALA A 19 14.60 -8.67 -4.67
CA ALA A 19 15.77 -7.91 -4.27
C ALA A 19 16.92 -8.14 -5.26
N ASP A 20 17.72 -7.10 -5.45
CA ASP A 20 19.01 -7.19 -6.13
C ASP A 20 20.09 -7.75 -5.20
N ALA A 21 21.25 -8.11 -5.77
CA ALA A 21 22.39 -8.66 -5.01
C ALA A 21 22.94 -7.69 -3.95
N VAL A 22 22.75 -6.37 -4.14
CA VAL A 22 23.21 -5.34 -3.18
C VAL A 22 22.36 -5.28 -1.92
N VAL A 23 21.17 -5.90 -1.91
CA VAL A 23 20.30 -6.01 -0.74
C VAL A 23 20.83 -7.10 0.18
N GLY A 24 21.19 -6.76 1.40
CA GLY A 24 21.74 -7.69 2.39
C GLY A 24 20.77 -8.85 2.70
N ALA A 25 21.33 -10.01 3.05
CA ALA A 25 20.56 -11.19 3.41
C ALA A 25 19.71 -10.97 4.68
N ASP A 26 20.17 -10.10 5.57
CA ASP A 26 19.51 -9.69 6.82
C ASP A 26 18.25 -8.84 6.63
N SER A 27 18.09 -8.27 5.45
CA SER A 27 16.99 -7.34 5.13
C SER A 27 16.08 -7.80 3.98
N ARG A 28 16.29 -9.04 3.49
CA ARG A 28 15.43 -9.70 2.49
C ARG A 28 14.93 -11.03 3.03
N GLY A 29 13.77 -11.48 2.54
CA GLY A 29 13.16 -12.74 2.92
C GLY A 29 12.49 -13.42 1.72
N PHE A 30 11.96 -14.62 1.93
CA PHE A 30 11.29 -15.40 0.90
C PHE A 30 9.76 -15.40 1.11
N ASP A 31 9.04 -14.80 0.18
CA ASP A 31 7.58 -14.90 0.11
C ASP A 31 7.20 -16.21 -0.59
N GLY A 32 6.85 -17.23 0.20
CA GLY A 32 6.49 -18.55 -0.32
C GLY A 32 5.19 -18.55 -1.15
N GLY A 33 4.26 -17.64 -0.87
CA GLY A 33 3.01 -17.54 -1.63
C GLY A 33 3.18 -16.95 -3.03
N LYS A 34 4.16 -16.08 -3.22
CA LYS A 34 4.46 -15.43 -4.50
C LYS A 34 5.74 -15.94 -5.15
N ASN A 35 6.47 -16.85 -4.48
CA ASN A 35 7.76 -17.39 -4.90
C ASN A 35 8.79 -16.28 -5.22
N ILE A 36 8.89 -15.29 -4.33
CA ILE A 36 9.77 -14.12 -4.47
C ILE A 36 10.74 -14.07 -3.30
N ASN A 37 12.04 -14.07 -3.61
CA ASN A 37 13.09 -13.73 -2.65
C ASN A 37 13.40 -12.23 -2.78
N GLY A 38 13.06 -11.45 -1.74
CA GLY A 38 13.23 -10.01 -1.79
C GLY A 38 12.61 -9.26 -0.63
N ARG A 39 11.97 -8.16 -0.94
CA ARG A 39 11.28 -7.30 0.03
C ARG A 39 9.81 -7.15 -0.28
N LYS A 40 9.05 -6.78 0.74
CA LYS A 40 7.62 -6.50 0.65
C LYS A 40 7.39 -5.02 0.92
N ARG A 41 6.61 -4.38 0.05
CA ARG A 41 6.18 -2.98 0.16
C ARG A 41 4.74 -2.98 0.65
N HIS A 42 4.53 -2.55 1.87
CA HIS A 42 3.20 -2.35 2.44
C HIS A 42 2.84 -0.89 2.21
N VAL A 43 1.68 -0.62 1.64
CA VAL A 43 1.26 0.74 1.29
C VAL A 43 -0.15 1.01 1.79
N VAL A 44 -0.37 2.25 2.24
CA VAL A 44 -1.69 2.78 2.51
C VAL A 44 -1.93 3.95 1.58
N VAL A 45 -3.04 3.92 0.86
CA VAL A 45 -3.43 4.98 -0.09
C VAL A 45 -4.83 5.51 0.21
N ASP A 46 -5.06 6.77 -0.08
CA ASP A 46 -6.40 7.35 -0.03
C ASP A 46 -7.29 6.83 -1.17
N THR A 47 -8.52 7.24 -1.21
CA THR A 47 -9.49 6.86 -2.25
C THR A 47 -9.17 7.43 -3.64
N LEU A 48 -8.21 8.33 -3.77
CA LEU A 48 -7.67 8.84 -5.04
C LEU A 48 -6.41 8.06 -5.49
N GLY A 49 -5.89 7.18 -4.63
CA GLY A 49 -4.63 6.45 -4.83
C GLY A 49 -3.40 7.30 -4.54
N LEU A 50 -3.53 8.31 -3.68
CA LEU A 50 -2.40 9.07 -3.15
C LEU A 50 -1.84 8.34 -1.93
N LEU A 51 -0.52 8.26 -1.85
CA LEU A 51 0.18 7.55 -0.79
C LEU A 51 0.03 8.30 0.55
N LEU A 52 -0.51 7.61 1.56
CA LEU A 52 -0.59 8.08 2.95
C LEU A 52 0.56 7.54 3.79
N GLY A 53 0.99 6.31 3.52
CA GLY A 53 2.12 5.69 4.21
C GLY A 53 2.69 4.51 3.43
N VAL A 54 3.96 4.23 3.66
CA VAL A 54 4.67 3.07 3.12
C VAL A 54 5.64 2.52 4.15
N MET A 55 5.74 1.19 4.19
CA MET A 55 6.73 0.46 4.97
C MET A 55 7.34 -0.64 4.08
N VAL A 56 8.65 -0.79 4.14
CA VAL A 56 9.37 -1.84 3.42
C VAL A 56 9.96 -2.83 4.43
N THR A 57 9.64 -4.11 4.25
CA THR A 57 10.11 -5.20 5.10
C THR A 57 10.80 -6.29 4.27
N ALA A 58 11.42 -7.26 4.93
CA ALA A 58 11.75 -8.53 4.28
C ALA A 58 10.45 -9.20 3.79
N ALA A 59 10.52 -9.95 2.68
CA ALA A 59 9.31 -10.46 2.02
C ALA A 59 8.60 -11.58 2.80
N ASP A 60 9.26 -12.20 3.76
CA ASP A 60 8.70 -13.19 4.70
C ASP A 60 7.90 -12.59 5.86
N VAL A 61 8.01 -11.26 6.09
CA VAL A 61 7.19 -10.59 7.10
C VAL A 61 5.71 -10.66 6.72
N GLY A 62 4.88 -11.11 7.67
CA GLY A 62 3.45 -11.24 7.47
C GLY A 62 2.75 -9.89 7.28
N ASP A 63 1.78 -9.84 6.36
CA ASP A 63 1.06 -8.60 6.03
C ASP A 63 0.36 -7.98 7.24
N ARG A 64 -0.20 -8.81 8.14
CA ARG A 64 -0.86 -8.36 9.38
C ARG A 64 0.12 -7.71 10.36
N THR A 65 1.31 -8.26 10.51
CA THR A 65 2.34 -7.71 11.41
C THR A 65 2.79 -6.33 10.94
N ALA A 66 3.07 -6.18 9.65
CA ALA A 66 3.45 -4.90 9.08
C ALA A 66 2.28 -3.90 9.12
N ALA A 67 1.05 -4.36 8.89
CA ALA A 67 -0.14 -3.51 8.93
C ALA A 67 -0.39 -2.88 10.30
N GLN A 68 -0.14 -3.59 11.40
CA GLN A 68 -0.27 -3.03 12.75
C GLN A 68 0.59 -1.77 12.92
N VAL A 69 1.84 -1.85 12.48
CA VAL A 69 2.79 -0.72 12.60
C VAL A 69 2.42 0.40 11.62
N LEU A 70 2.17 0.05 10.36
CA LEU A 70 1.90 1.04 9.32
C LEU A 70 0.57 1.77 9.55
N LEU A 71 -0.49 1.07 9.97
CA LEU A 71 -1.78 1.69 10.26
C LEU A 71 -1.72 2.59 11.50
N HIS A 72 -0.90 2.25 12.50
CA HIS A 72 -0.64 3.15 13.63
C HIS A 72 -0.04 4.48 13.13
N GLN A 73 1.04 4.42 12.36
CA GLN A 73 1.69 5.61 11.81
C GLN A 73 0.75 6.47 10.96
N VAL A 74 -0.10 5.82 10.14
CA VAL A 74 -1.05 6.53 9.27
C VAL A 74 -2.19 7.14 10.08
N ALA A 75 -2.69 6.46 11.12
CA ALA A 75 -3.73 6.98 12.01
C ALA A 75 -3.26 8.20 12.79
N ASP A 76 -2.02 8.18 13.26
CA ASP A 76 -1.40 9.33 13.96
C ASP A 76 -1.22 10.55 13.05
N ALA A 77 -0.96 10.32 11.76
CA ALA A 77 -0.80 11.39 10.79
C ALA A 77 -2.13 11.91 10.22
N HIS A 78 -3.20 11.12 10.28
CA HIS A 78 -4.49 11.39 9.63
C HIS A 78 -5.64 11.11 10.59
N HIS A 79 -5.89 12.02 11.52
CA HIS A 79 -6.85 11.85 12.63
C HIS A 79 -8.34 11.72 12.21
N ARG A 80 -8.68 12.04 10.95
CA ARG A 80 -10.04 11.86 10.40
C ARG A 80 -10.25 10.52 9.71
N LEU A 81 -9.21 9.69 9.64
CA LEU A 81 -9.31 8.37 9.04
C LEU A 81 -10.19 7.48 9.92
N ALA A 82 -11.21 6.87 9.32
CA ALA A 82 -12.18 6.03 10.02
C ALA A 82 -12.36 4.65 9.39
N LEU A 83 -12.01 4.49 8.10
CA LEU A 83 -12.26 3.27 7.34
C LEU A 83 -11.03 2.86 6.54
N VAL A 84 -10.64 1.60 6.67
CA VAL A 84 -9.57 0.96 5.88
C VAL A 84 -10.13 -0.24 5.13
N TRP A 85 -10.00 -0.29 3.82
CA TRP A 85 -10.27 -1.49 3.03
C TRP A 85 -9.01 -2.32 2.90
N ALA A 86 -9.14 -3.63 3.12
CA ALA A 86 -8.07 -4.60 2.98
C ALA A 86 -8.56 -5.91 2.35
N ASP A 87 -7.67 -6.73 1.83
CA ASP A 87 -8.03 -8.05 1.33
C ASP A 87 -8.10 -9.11 2.45
N GLY A 88 -8.40 -10.36 2.07
CA GLY A 88 -8.51 -11.49 3.00
C GLY A 88 -7.23 -11.81 3.77
N GLY A 89 -6.06 -11.37 3.32
CA GLY A 89 -4.79 -11.55 4.03
C GLY A 89 -4.70 -10.79 5.36
N TYR A 90 -5.53 -9.78 5.54
CA TYR A 90 -5.57 -8.92 6.73
C TYR A 90 -6.65 -9.32 7.75
N THR A 91 -7.30 -10.48 7.58
CA THR A 91 -8.32 -10.98 8.54
C THR A 91 -7.72 -11.38 9.89
N GLY A 92 -8.60 -11.65 10.86
CA GLY A 92 -8.23 -12.13 12.20
C GLY A 92 -8.11 -10.99 13.20
N SER A 93 -7.23 -11.15 14.20
CA SER A 93 -7.07 -10.21 15.31
C SER A 93 -6.72 -8.77 14.93
N LEU A 94 -6.22 -8.55 13.71
CA LEU A 94 -5.93 -7.20 13.21
C LEU A 94 -7.19 -6.34 13.12
N VAL A 95 -8.35 -6.92 12.79
CA VAL A 95 -9.63 -6.19 12.67
C VAL A 95 -10.03 -5.59 14.03
N GLU A 96 -10.00 -6.42 15.07
CA GLU A 96 -10.32 -5.98 16.44
C GLU A 96 -9.27 -4.99 16.95
N HIS A 97 -8.00 -5.25 16.68
CA HIS A 97 -6.90 -4.38 17.07
C HIS A 97 -7.03 -2.98 16.45
N CYS A 98 -7.31 -2.87 15.15
CA CYS A 98 -7.48 -1.58 14.49
C CYS A 98 -8.64 -0.77 15.09
N LEU A 99 -9.75 -1.43 15.41
CA LEU A 99 -10.89 -0.77 16.03
C LEU A 99 -10.57 -0.29 17.45
N ALA A 100 -9.97 -1.16 18.26
CA ALA A 100 -9.70 -0.87 19.67
C ALA A 100 -8.58 0.16 19.86
N ALA A 101 -7.49 0.05 19.10
CA ALA A 101 -6.31 0.89 19.28
C ALA A 101 -6.35 2.21 18.52
N PHE A 102 -6.99 2.24 17.34
CA PHE A 102 -6.94 3.37 16.41
C PHE A 102 -8.31 3.94 16.06
N ALA A 103 -9.40 3.37 16.57
CA ALA A 103 -10.79 3.66 16.15
C ALA A 103 -11.01 3.52 14.62
N LEU A 104 -10.23 2.64 13.96
CA LEU A 104 -10.31 2.37 12.53
C LEU A 104 -11.14 1.11 12.26
N VAL A 105 -12.15 1.24 11.42
CA VAL A 105 -12.90 0.09 10.90
C VAL A 105 -12.10 -0.56 9.76
N LEU A 106 -11.58 -1.76 9.98
CA LEU A 106 -10.90 -2.54 8.95
C LEU A 106 -11.93 -3.41 8.21
N ALA A 107 -12.34 -2.95 7.03
CA ALA A 107 -13.31 -3.64 6.17
C ALA A 107 -12.61 -4.62 5.22
N ILE A 108 -12.81 -5.91 5.45
CA ILE A 108 -12.22 -6.98 4.62
C ILE A 108 -13.07 -7.18 3.36
N VAL A 109 -12.46 -6.92 2.21
CA VAL A 109 -13.07 -7.17 0.89
C VAL A 109 -12.70 -8.57 0.44
N LYS A 110 -13.62 -9.52 0.62
CA LYS A 110 -13.45 -10.91 0.18
C LYS A 110 -13.83 -11.05 -1.30
N ARG A 111 -13.16 -11.97 -1.98
CA ARG A 111 -13.63 -12.49 -3.27
C ARG A 111 -14.86 -13.34 -2.99
N SER A 112 -15.98 -13.09 -3.69
CA SER A 112 -17.12 -14.02 -3.60
C SER A 112 -16.74 -15.30 -4.34
N ASP A 113 -16.90 -16.45 -3.67
CA ASP A 113 -16.56 -17.77 -4.23
C ASP A 113 -17.45 -18.17 -5.42
N ASP A 114 -18.58 -17.49 -5.60
CA ASP A 114 -19.56 -17.77 -6.67
C ASP A 114 -19.16 -17.22 -8.05
N HIS A 115 -18.10 -16.43 -8.15
CA HIS A 115 -17.69 -15.84 -9.42
C HIS A 115 -16.43 -16.52 -10.00
N LYS A 116 -16.64 -17.35 -11.01
CA LYS A 116 -15.55 -17.88 -11.86
C LYS A 116 -15.10 -16.77 -12.83
N GLY A 117 -13.84 -16.33 -12.72
CA GLY A 117 -13.25 -15.35 -13.62
C GLY A 117 -12.61 -14.17 -12.91
N PHE A 118 -12.19 -13.16 -13.69
CA PHE A 118 -11.60 -11.93 -13.17
C PHE A 118 -12.71 -11.03 -12.60
N VAL A 119 -12.72 -10.84 -11.29
CA VAL A 119 -13.64 -9.92 -10.59
C VAL A 119 -12.84 -8.76 -10.04
N VAL A 120 -13.20 -7.54 -10.45
CA VAL A 120 -12.65 -6.31 -9.86
C VAL A 120 -13.27 -6.13 -8.48
N LEU A 121 -12.50 -6.42 -7.44
CA LEU A 121 -12.95 -6.21 -6.07
C LEU A 121 -13.07 -4.71 -5.80
N PRO A 122 -14.19 -4.29 -5.14
CA PRO A 122 -14.40 -2.88 -4.81
C PRO A 122 -13.19 -2.28 -4.10
N LYS A 123 -12.72 -1.13 -4.59
CA LYS A 123 -11.60 -0.35 -4.02
C LYS A 123 -10.19 -0.95 -4.20
N ARG A 124 -10.00 -2.25 -4.45
CA ARG A 124 -8.64 -2.83 -4.66
C ARG A 124 -7.92 -2.24 -5.86
N TRP A 125 -8.62 -1.95 -6.94
CA TRP A 125 -8.03 -1.34 -8.13
C TRP A 125 -7.25 -0.04 -7.83
N ILE A 126 -7.55 0.63 -6.70
CA ILE A 126 -6.90 1.87 -6.28
C ILE A 126 -5.43 1.61 -5.96
N VAL A 127 -5.16 0.61 -5.12
CA VAL A 127 -3.79 0.25 -4.72
C VAL A 127 -3.06 -0.53 -5.82
N GLU A 128 -3.77 -1.36 -6.58
CA GLU A 128 -3.21 -2.05 -7.76
C GLU A 128 -2.68 -1.05 -8.80
N ARG A 129 -3.42 0.05 -9.02
CA ARG A 129 -2.96 1.15 -9.88
C ARG A 129 -1.71 1.82 -9.36
N LEU A 130 -1.56 1.97 -8.04
CA LEU A 130 -0.33 2.51 -7.44
C LEU A 130 0.83 1.55 -7.70
N PHE A 131 0.68 0.25 -7.44
CA PHE A 131 1.73 -0.72 -7.72
C PHE A 131 2.11 -0.74 -9.21
N ALA A 132 1.14 -0.69 -10.12
CA ALA A 132 1.40 -0.57 -11.55
C ALA A 132 2.18 0.70 -11.91
N HIS A 133 1.92 1.83 -11.21
CA HIS A 133 2.71 3.06 -11.38
C HIS A 133 4.15 2.88 -10.91
N LEU A 134 4.36 2.29 -9.73
CA LEU A 134 5.70 2.04 -9.20
C LEU A 134 6.53 1.14 -10.12
N MET A 135 5.92 0.09 -10.68
CA MET A 135 6.59 -0.86 -11.59
C MET A 135 7.02 -0.25 -12.92
N ARG A 136 6.50 0.92 -13.32
CA ARG A 136 6.98 1.66 -14.50
C ARG A 136 8.34 2.33 -14.27
N SER A 137 8.73 2.51 -13.03
CA SER A 137 10.06 3.01 -12.70
C SER A 137 11.05 1.83 -12.66
N ARG A 138 12.08 1.87 -13.51
CA ARG A 138 13.14 0.83 -13.51
C ARG A 138 13.74 0.61 -12.12
N ARG A 139 13.90 1.69 -11.34
CA ARG A 139 14.47 1.65 -9.99
C ARG A 139 13.54 0.93 -9.00
N LEU A 140 12.23 0.88 -9.28
CA LEU A 140 11.23 0.25 -8.41
C LEU A 140 10.70 -1.09 -8.96
N ALA A 141 11.10 -1.49 -10.17
CA ALA A 141 10.75 -2.81 -10.72
C ALA A 141 11.40 -3.97 -9.93
N ARG A 142 12.50 -3.69 -9.26
CA ARG A 142 13.17 -4.53 -8.26
C ARG A 142 13.56 -3.65 -7.08
N ASP A 143 13.96 -4.25 -5.95
CA ASP A 143 14.58 -3.49 -4.86
C ASP A 143 16.11 -3.49 -5.04
N PHE A 144 16.69 -2.31 -5.20
CA PHE A 144 18.14 -2.07 -5.33
C PHE A 144 18.72 -1.35 -4.11
N GLU A 145 17.90 -1.08 -3.09
CA GLU A 145 18.33 -0.28 -1.96
C GLU A 145 18.91 -1.14 -0.83
N ARG A 146 20.06 -0.76 -0.31
CA ARG A 146 20.67 -1.49 0.81
C ARG A 146 19.81 -1.42 2.07
N ARG A 147 19.15 -0.27 2.32
CA ARG A 147 18.32 -0.04 3.50
C ARG A 147 16.85 0.05 3.13
N THR A 148 15.99 -0.41 4.02
CA THR A 148 14.53 -0.33 3.82
C THR A 148 14.03 1.10 3.75
N ASN A 149 14.54 1.99 4.59
CA ASN A 149 14.17 3.41 4.56
C ASN A 149 14.58 4.11 3.25
N SER A 150 15.69 3.69 2.61
CA SER A 150 16.03 4.19 1.26
C SER A 150 15.05 3.70 0.21
N ALA A 151 14.58 2.44 0.32
CA ALA A 151 13.55 1.91 -0.56
C ALA A 151 12.22 2.65 -0.38
N GLU A 152 11.83 2.98 0.85
CA GLU A 152 10.65 3.80 1.15
C GLU A 152 10.78 5.21 0.56
N ALA A 153 11.94 5.86 0.71
CA ALA A 153 12.20 7.18 0.15
C ALA A 153 12.05 7.20 -1.39
N MET A 154 12.50 6.13 -2.07
CA MET A 154 12.34 5.99 -3.52
C MET A 154 10.87 5.87 -3.94
N ILE A 155 10.03 5.22 -3.11
CA ILE A 155 8.59 5.15 -3.34
C ILE A 155 7.96 6.53 -3.17
N TYR A 156 8.29 7.25 -2.10
CA TYR A 156 7.83 8.63 -1.89
C TYR A 156 8.21 9.55 -3.07
N TRP A 157 9.44 9.43 -3.58
CA TRP A 157 9.89 10.22 -4.75
C TRP A 157 9.09 9.93 -6.01
N SER A 158 8.82 8.65 -6.28
CA SER A 158 7.99 8.25 -7.41
C SER A 158 6.56 8.83 -7.28
N MET A 159 6.00 8.82 -6.07
CA MET A 159 4.67 9.36 -5.81
C MET A 159 4.64 10.89 -5.86
N THR A 160 5.68 11.58 -5.39
CA THR A 160 5.82 13.04 -5.53
C THR A 160 5.79 13.44 -7.01
N LEU A 161 6.52 12.73 -7.87
CA LEU A 161 6.48 12.97 -9.32
C LEU A 161 5.07 12.74 -9.90
N LEU A 162 4.34 11.74 -9.44
CA LEU A 162 2.94 11.52 -9.85
C LEU A 162 2.04 12.67 -9.42
N MET A 163 2.18 13.12 -8.16
CA MET A 163 1.37 14.20 -7.60
C MET A 163 1.64 15.54 -8.30
N THR A 164 2.89 15.89 -8.51
CA THR A 164 3.26 17.13 -9.24
C THR A 164 2.70 17.14 -10.66
N ARG A 165 2.76 16.01 -11.37
CA ARG A 165 2.14 15.87 -12.69
C ARG A 165 0.62 16.01 -12.68
N ARG A 166 -0.05 15.56 -11.60
CA ARG A 166 -1.50 15.74 -11.43
C ARG A 166 -1.85 17.21 -11.18
N LEU A 167 -1.06 17.89 -10.34
CA LEU A 167 -1.25 19.31 -10.04
C LEU A 167 -0.98 20.20 -11.26
N ALA A 168 0.03 19.88 -12.07
CA ALA A 168 0.37 20.61 -13.28
C ALA A 168 -0.64 20.44 -14.44
N ARG A 169 -1.52 19.43 -14.36
CA ARG A 169 -2.60 19.27 -15.33
C ARG A 169 -3.71 20.26 -15.01
N SER A 170 -3.85 21.31 -15.82
CA SER A 170 -5.02 22.19 -15.78
C SER A 170 -6.31 21.38 -15.77
N PRO A 171 -7.34 21.77 -15.00
CA PRO A 171 -8.66 21.16 -15.14
C PRO A 171 -9.06 21.28 -16.62
N ARG A 172 -9.23 20.15 -17.31
CA ARG A 172 -9.84 20.19 -18.64
C ARG A 172 -11.21 20.79 -18.46
N GLY A 173 -11.42 22.00 -19.01
CA GLY A 173 -12.72 22.60 -19.02
C GLY A 173 -13.73 21.56 -19.52
N ARG A 174 -14.75 21.29 -18.73
CA ARG A 174 -15.94 20.59 -19.20
C ARG A 174 -16.60 21.58 -20.19
N ALA A 175 -16.37 21.36 -21.48
CA ALA A 175 -17.24 21.90 -22.51
C ALA A 175 -18.55 21.14 -22.51
#